data_dba50c7bba1c911d356bdc41d8ca4ebb
#
_entry.id   dba50c7bba1c911d356bdc41d8ca4ebb
#
_cell.length_a   1.000
_cell.length_b   1.000
_cell.length_c   1.000
_cell.angle_alpha   90.00
_cell.angle_beta   90.00
_cell.angle_gamma   90.00
#
_symmetry.space_group_name_H-M   'P 1'
#
loop_
_entity.id
_entity.type
_entity.pdbx_description
1 polymer ?
#
loop_
_entity_poly.entity_id
_entity_poly.type
_entity_poly.pdbx_seq_one_letter_code
_entity_poly.pdbx_strand_id
1 'polypeptide(L)'
;ITVALGASALRVHLDPGFNKLIPLKHAFMEAFLKHSGTFAGANRILVNVKWKGEGDIYNAEFMKAIRGVTDDVFFTPGVNRAQVFSIFTPNVKYIEVTEEGFAGEVVIPSRFEADAEGLAKVRANVARSGEIGRLVANDLKAALVRADLLETDPSSGKKLDYAEVSKKLEEIRAKYTSDKIEINIIGFAK
;
A
#
# COMPACT_ATOMS: atom_id res chain seq x y z
N ILE A 1 -41.80 4.86 20.77
CA ILE A 1 -41.24 3.91 19.81
C ILE A 1 -40.18 4.60 18.92
N THR A 2 -40.47 5.78 18.30
CA THR A 2 -39.55 6.47 17.37
C THR A 2 -38.23 6.92 18.04
N VAL A 3 -38.30 7.40 19.29
CA VAL A 3 -37.11 7.81 20.06
C VAL A 3 -36.22 6.58 20.38
N ALA A 4 -36.81 5.45 20.71
CA ALA A 4 -36.08 4.23 21.00
C ALA A 4 -35.41 3.67 19.72
N LEU A 5 -36.07 3.74 18.57
CA LEU A 5 -35.49 3.37 17.27
C LEU A 5 -34.37 4.32 16.86
N GLY A 6 -34.53 5.63 17.09
CA GLY A 6 -33.49 6.62 16.84
C GLY A 6 -32.23 6.39 17.71
N ALA A 7 -32.40 6.08 18.99
CA ALA A 7 -31.29 5.74 19.89
C ALA A 7 -30.60 4.42 19.49
N SER A 8 -31.35 3.46 18.94
CA SER A 8 -30.78 2.20 18.42
C SER A 8 -29.99 2.42 17.11
N ALA A 9 -30.43 3.33 16.26
CA ALA A 9 -29.74 3.69 15.03
C ALA A 9 -28.33 4.29 15.27
N LEU A 10 -28.14 5.02 16.38
CA LEU A 10 -26.83 5.55 16.79
C LEU A 10 -25.83 4.46 17.22
N ARG A 11 -26.30 3.23 17.46
CA ARG A 11 -25.47 2.06 17.80
C ARG A 11 -25.14 1.17 16.60
N VAL A 12 -25.59 1.53 15.41
CA VAL A 12 -25.26 0.77 14.19
C VAL A 12 -23.77 1.01 13.89
N HIS A 13 -23.00 -0.05 14.03
CA HIS A 13 -21.61 -0.10 13.65
C HIS A 13 -21.47 -0.84 12.32
N LEU A 14 -20.91 -0.18 11.32
CA LEU A 14 -20.56 -0.82 10.05
C LEU A 14 -19.25 -1.58 10.26
N ASP A 15 -19.31 -2.89 10.15
CA ASP A 15 -18.13 -3.75 10.14
C ASP A 15 -17.96 -4.30 8.70
N PRO A 16 -17.17 -3.61 7.85
CA PRO A 16 -16.98 -3.97 6.44
C PRO A 16 -16.01 -5.15 6.24
N GLY A 17 -15.69 -5.90 7.29
CA GLY A 17 -14.77 -7.03 7.20
C GLY A 17 -15.18 -8.02 6.11
N PHE A 18 -14.25 -8.34 5.21
CA PHE A 18 -14.41 -9.27 4.09
C PHE A 18 -15.11 -10.59 4.50
N ASN A 19 -14.76 -11.12 5.66
CA ASN A 19 -15.30 -12.36 6.18
C ASN A 19 -16.82 -12.33 6.47
N LYS A 20 -17.42 -11.14 6.56
CA LYS A 20 -18.87 -10.99 6.79
C LYS A 20 -19.68 -10.89 5.50
N LEU A 21 -19.04 -10.58 4.39
CA LEU A 21 -19.68 -10.48 3.07
C LEU A 21 -19.83 -11.85 2.39
N ILE A 22 -19.20 -12.89 2.93
CA ILE A 22 -19.15 -14.20 2.32
C ILE A 22 -19.87 -15.21 3.27
N PRO A 23 -20.62 -16.19 2.73
CA PRO A 23 -21.28 -17.20 3.53
C PRO A 23 -20.25 -18.10 4.25
N LEU A 24 -20.02 -17.84 5.53
CA LEU A 24 -18.99 -18.51 6.36
C LEU A 24 -19.18 -20.03 6.48
N LYS A 25 -20.40 -20.54 6.21
CA LYS A 25 -20.75 -21.97 6.29
C LYS A 25 -20.48 -22.73 4.99
N HIS A 26 -19.93 -22.08 3.96
CA HIS A 26 -19.57 -22.75 2.72
C HIS A 26 -18.23 -23.50 2.91
N ALA A 27 -18.12 -24.73 2.44
CA ALA A 27 -16.92 -25.58 2.61
C ALA A 27 -15.62 -24.89 2.13
N PHE A 28 -15.71 -24.10 1.07
CA PHE A 28 -14.60 -23.27 0.60
C PHE A 28 -14.17 -22.21 1.65
N MET A 29 -15.13 -21.60 2.35
CA MET A 29 -14.83 -20.60 3.37
C MET A 29 -14.27 -21.20 4.65
N GLU A 30 -14.67 -22.39 5.03
CA GLU A 30 -14.06 -23.13 6.15
C GLU A 30 -12.59 -23.43 5.85
N ALA A 31 -12.28 -23.89 4.64
CA ALA A 31 -10.91 -24.09 4.19
C ALA A 31 -10.10 -22.78 4.15
N PHE A 32 -10.70 -21.70 3.62
CA PHE A 32 -10.07 -20.37 3.59
C PHE A 32 -9.76 -19.87 5.00
N LEU A 33 -10.73 -19.90 5.92
CA LEU A 33 -10.54 -19.44 7.31
C LEU A 33 -9.48 -20.26 8.05
N LYS A 34 -9.42 -21.56 7.80
CA LYS A 34 -8.42 -22.46 8.40
C LYS A 34 -7.00 -22.10 7.95
N HIS A 35 -6.83 -21.60 6.74
CA HIS A 35 -5.54 -21.33 6.14
C HIS A 35 -5.24 -19.83 5.97
N SER A 36 -6.17 -18.93 6.29
CA SER A 36 -6.03 -17.47 6.10
C SER A 36 -4.85 -16.88 6.87
N GLY A 37 -4.50 -17.46 8.02
CA GLY A 37 -3.31 -17.05 8.78
C GLY A 37 -1.97 -17.41 8.09
N THR A 38 -1.99 -18.37 7.16
CA THR A 38 -0.80 -18.83 6.42
C THR A 38 -0.71 -18.13 5.05
N PHE A 39 -1.85 -17.90 4.42
CA PHE A 39 -1.95 -17.21 3.13
C PHE A 39 -2.46 -15.79 3.41
N ALA A 40 -1.66 -14.78 3.06
CA ALA A 40 -1.99 -13.37 3.25
C ALA A 40 -3.46 -13.09 2.86
N GLY A 41 -4.22 -12.55 3.80
CA GLY A 41 -5.66 -12.35 3.67
C GLY A 41 -6.04 -11.37 2.55
N ALA A 42 -7.35 -11.31 2.26
CA ALA A 42 -7.92 -10.38 1.28
C ALA A 42 -7.83 -8.89 1.69
N ASN A 43 -7.26 -8.60 2.86
CA ASN A 43 -7.16 -7.25 3.43
C ASN A 43 -5.96 -6.48 2.86
N ARG A 44 -6.02 -6.18 1.55
CA ARG A 44 -4.98 -5.41 0.86
C ARG A 44 -5.46 -4.00 0.60
N ILE A 45 -4.55 -3.04 0.80
CA ILE A 45 -4.70 -1.65 0.39
C ILE A 45 -3.69 -1.33 -0.72
N LEU A 46 -4.13 -0.53 -1.68
CA LEU A 46 -3.34 -0.02 -2.78
C LEU A 46 -3.44 1.50 -2.77
N VAL A 47 -2.32 2.16 -2.57
CA VAL A 47 -2.23 3.63 -2.63
C VAL A 47 -1.49 3.99 -3.92
N ASN A 48 -2.23 4.48 -4.90
CA ASN A 48 -1.70 4.92 -6.17
C ASN A 48 -1.34 6.40 -6.11
N VAL A 49 -0.07 6.70 -6.31
CA VAL A 49 0.46 8.07 -6.42
C VAL A 49 0.64 8.38 -7.88
N LYS A 50 -0.15 9.31 -8.42
CA LYS A 50 -0.15 9.67 -9.84
C LYS A 50 0.44 11.06 -10.04
N TRP A 51 1.33 11.17 -11.03
CA TRP A 51 1.92 12.41 -11.49
C TRP A 51 1.08 13.05 -12.60
N LYS A 52 0.63 14.28 -12.40
CA LYS A 52 -0.15 15.07 -13.37
C LYS A 52 0.69 16.15 -14.06
N GLY A 53 1.94 16.37 -13.60
CA GLY A 53 2.84 17.33 -14.20
C GLY A 53 3.44 16.87 -15.52
N GLU A 54 4.29 17.70 -16.09
CA GLU A 54 5.07 17.36 -17.27
C GLU A 54 6.11 16.28 -16.99
N GLY A 55 6.52 15.55 -18.02
CA GLY A 55 7.48 14.44 -17.89
C GLY A 55 6.88 13.22 -17.20
N ASP A 56 7.66 12.49 -16.46
CA ASP A 56 7.30 11.25 -15.77
C ASP A 56 7.57 11.31 -14.26
N ILE A 57 7.43 10.17 -13.57
CA ILE A 57 7.61 10.06 -12.12
C ILE A 57 9.06 10.27 -11.65
N TYR A 58 10.04 10.24 -12.54
CA TYR A 58 11.46 10.42 -12.16
C TYR A 58 11.80 11.90 -12.03
N ASN A 59 11.18 12.56 -11.05
CA ASN A 59 11.44 13.93 -10.65
C ASN A 59 11.45 14.05 -9.12
N ALA A 60 12.12 15.09 -8.61
CA ALA A 60 12.33 15.25 -7.17
C ALA A 60 11.03 15.41 -6.37
N GLU A 61 10.03 16.10 -6.92
CA GLU A 61 8.74 16.35 -6.27
C GLU A 61 7.96 15.03 -6.09
N PHE A 62 7.88 14.23 -7.15
CA PHE A 62 7.21 12.92 -7.09
C PHE A 62 7.94 11.95 -6.16
N MET A 63 9.30 11.87 -6.26
CA MET A 63 10.08 10.97 -5.41
C MET A 63 9.93 11.30 -3.93
N LYS A 64 9.86 12.58 -3.58
CA LYS A 64 9.58 13.03 -2.21
C LYS A 64 8.20 12.58 -1.75
N ALA A 65 7.19 12.73 -2.60
CA ALA A 65 5.81 12.37 -2.27
C ALA A 65 5.64 10.85 -2.10
N ILE A 66 6.10 10.03 -3.05
CA ILE A 66 5.96 8.56 -2.96
C ILE A 66 6.75 7.99 -1.77
N ARG A 67 7.91 8.56 -1.43
CA ARG A 67 8.65 8.20 -0.22
C ARG A 67 7.82 8.48 1.01
N GLY A 68 7.29 9.70 1.14
CA GLY A 68 6.47 10.09 2.28
C GLY A 68 5.20 9.24 2.40
N VAL A 69 4.51 8.96 1.29
CA VAL A 69 3.35 8.05 1.27
C VAL A 69 3.77 6.65 1.71
N THR A 70 4.91 6.14 1.25
CA THR A 70 5.42 4.82 1.66
C THR A 70 5.68 4.77 3.17
N ASP A 71 6.35 5.79 3.71
CA ASP A 71 6.65 5.88 5.14
C ASP A 71 5.35 5.97 5.98
N ASP A 72 4.42 6.85 5.61
CA ASP A 72 3.17 7.02 6.34
C ASP A 72 2.29 5.75 6.30
N VAL A 73 2.22 5.05 5.16
CA VAL A 73 1.54 3.76 5.04
C VAL A 73 2.24 2.71 5.91
N PHE A 74 3.57 2.64 5.88
CA PHE A 74 4.36 1.67 6.65
C PHE A 74 4.14 1.83 8.16
N PHE A 75 3.97 3.05 8.64
CA PHE A 75 3.74 3.35 10.07
C PHE A 75 2.26 3.41 10.45
N THR A 76 1.34 3.22 9.51
CA THR A 76 -0.10 3.18 9.82
C THR A 76 -0.43 1.98 10.71
N PRO A 77 -1.13 2.17 11.84
CA PRO A 77 -1.55 1.07 12.69
C PRO A 77 -2.35 0.02 11.91
N GLY A 78 -2.06 -1.25 12.17
CA GLY A 78 -2.72 -2.37 11.49
C GLY A 78 -2.14 -2.74 10.13
N VAL A 79 -1.17 -2.02 9.61
CA VAL A 79 -0.43 -2.42 8.41
C VAL A 79 0.60 -3.49 8.76
N ASN A 80 0.60 -4.57 7.98
CA ASN A 80 1.66 -5.58 8.04
C ASN A 80 2.92 -5.04 7.37
N ARG A 81 3.85 -4.53 8.16
CA ARG A 81 5.08 -3.88 7.70
C ARG A 81 5.92 -4.76 6.78
N ALA A 82 5.95 -6.08 7.02
CA ALA A 82 6.68 -7.02 6.18
C ALA A 82 6.06 -7.18 4.77
N GLN A 83 4.80 -6.79 4.61
CA GLN A 83 4.02 -6.88 3.37
C GLN A 83 3.73 -5.49 2.77
N VAL A 84 4.56 -4.50 3.05
CA VAL A 84 4.55 -3.21 2.35
C VAL A 84 5.51 -3.28 1.17
N PHE A 85 5.00 -2.97 -0.02
CA PHE A 85 5.76 -2.96 -1.27
C PHE A 85 5.61 -1.62 -1.97
N SER A 86 6.73 -0.98 -2.20
CA SER A 86 6.88 0.27 -2.95
C SER A 86 8.29 0.27 -3.56
N ILE A 87 8.54 1.09 -4.55
CA ILE A 87 9.91 1.29 -5.07
C ILE A 87 10.90 1.75 -3.98
N PHE A 88 10.40 2.31 -2.87
CA PHE A 88 11.22 2.74 -1.71
C PHE A 88 11.40 1.66 -0.63
N THR A 89 10.76 0.50 -0.76
CA THR A 89 10.91 -0.55 0.25
C THR A 89 12.06 -1.50 -0.09
N PRO A 90 12.82 -1.98 0.90
CA PRO A 90 14.02 -2.79 0.68
C PRO A 90 13.74 -4.20 0.14
N ASN A 91 12.50 -4.65 0.17
CA ASN A 91 12.05 -5.92 -0.42
C ASN A 91 11.81 -5.82 -1.93
N VAL A 92 11.82 -4.61 -2.51
CA VAL A 92 11.77 -4.40 -3.97
C VAL A 92 13.19 -4.24 -4.49
N LYS A 93 13.63 -5.23 -5.26
CA LYS A 93 15.01 -5.38 -5.73
C LYS A 93 15.03 -5.65 -7.24
N TYR A 94 16.13 -5.35 -7.87
CA TYR A 94 16.46 -5.93 -9.18
C TYR A 94 17.52 -6.99 -9.03
N ILE A 95 17.56 -7.94 -9.98
CA ILE A 95 18.55 -9.01 -10.02
C ILE A 95 19.35 -8.83 -11.32
N GLU A 96 20.64 -8.83 -11.20
CA GLU A 96 21.57 -8.75 -12.31
C GLU A 96 22.44 -10.02 -12.35
N VAL A 97 22.67 -10.53 -13.56
CA VAL A 97 23.60 -11.63 -13.77
C VAL A 97 24.98 -11.06 -13.97
N THR A 98 25.93 -11.44 -13.11
CA THR A 98 27.32 -11.03 -13.18
C THR A 98 28.20 -12.25 -13.50
N GLU A 99 29.46 -12.04 -13.82
CA GLU A 99 30.43 -13.14 -14.04
C GLU A 99 30.59 -14.02 -12.79
N GLU A 100 30.35 -13.49 -11.61
CA GLU A 100 30.44 -14.18 -10.31
C GLU A 100 29.12 -14.83 -9.87
N GLY A 101 28.03 -14.69 -10.64
CA GLY A 101 26.72 -15.24 -10.33
C GLY A 101 25.60 -14.21 -10.36
N PHE A 102 24.66 -14.29 -9.40
CA PHE A 102 23.54 -13.36 -9.28
C PHE A 102 23.85 -12.28 -8.26
N ALA A 103 23.82 -11.02 -8.68
CA ALA A 103 23.81 -9.85 -7.79
C ALA A 103 22.41 -9.25 -7.73
N GLY A 104 22.00 -8.74 -6.57
CA GLY A 104 20.70 -8.11 -6.41
C GLY A 104 20.79 -6.93 -5.46
N GLU A 105 20.31 -5.77 -5.91
CA GLU A 105 20.28 -4.57 -5.10
C GLU A 105 18.86 -3.99 -5.04
N VAL A 106 18.63 -3.15 -4.02
CA VAL A 106 17.39 -2.38 -3.88
C VAL A 106 17.23 -1.39 -5.04
N VAL A 107 16.00 -1.16 -5.45
CA VAL A 107 15.70 -0.24 -6.56
C VAL A 107 16.13 1.19 -6.22
N ILE A 108 15.85 1.65 -5.00
CA ILE A 108 16.30 2.96 -4.52
C ILE A 108 17.53 2.74 -3.63
N PRO A 109 18.70 3.25 -4.03
CA PRO A 109 19.92 3.18 -3.22
C PRO A 109 19.74 3.87 -1.86
N SER A 110 20.43 3.39 -0.82
CA SER A 110 20.37 3.96 0.54
C SER A 110 20.80 5.44 0.61
N ARG A 111 21.70 5.85 -0.28
CA ARG A 111 22.15 7.25 -0.43
C ARG A 111 21.53 7.90 -1.66
N PHE A 112 20.23 7.72 -1.84
CA PHE A 112 19.51 8.33 -2.97
C PHE A 112 19.34 9.84 -2.73
N GLU A 113 19.82 10.61 -3.69
CA GLU A 113 19.55 12.04 -3.87
C GLU A 113 18.70 12.21 -5.13
N ALA A 114 17.72 13.13 -5.09
CA ALA A 114 16.79 13.34 -6.20
C ALA A 114 17.36 14.37 -7.21
N ASP A 115 18.65 14.26 -7.52
CA ASP A 115 19.33 14.98 -8.59
C ASP A 115 19.25 14.21 -9.93
N ALA A 116 19.82 14.77 -10.98
CA ALA A 116 19.75 14.17 -12.31
C ALA A 116 20.38 12.78 -12.38
N GLU A 117 21.51 12.55 -11.68
CA GLU A 117 22.20 11.27 -11.65
C GLU A 117 21.42 10.22 -10.85
N GLY A 118 20.95 10.57 -9.64
CA GLY A 118 20.15 9.68 -8.79
C GLY A 118 18.83 9.28 -9.45
N LEU A 119 18.14 10.22 -10.09
CA LEU A 119 16.91 9.96 -10.83
C LEU A 119 17.12 9.04 -12.03
N ALA A 120 18.22 9.25 -12.81
CA ALA A 120 18.58 8.36 -13.91
C ALA A 120 18.91 6.96 -13.43
N LYS A 121 19.63 6.82 -12.31
CA LYS A 121 19.94 5.53 -11.68
C LYS A 121 18.70 4.79 -11.22
N VAL A 122 17.77 5.49 -10.55
CA VAL A 122 16.49 4.89 -10.13
C VAL A 122 15.67 4.43 -11.32
N ARG A 123 15.58 5.23 -12.39
CA ARG A 123 14.91 4.85 -13.64
C ARG A 123 15.49 3.55 -14.20
N ALA A 124 16.82 3.43 -14.28
CA ALA A 124 17.49 2.23 -14.76
C ALA A 124 17.22 1.01 -13.87
N ASN A 125 17.25 1.19 -12.54
CA ASN A 125 16.99 0.12 -11.58
C ASN A 125 15.53 -0.36 -11.66
N VAL A 126 14.55 0.56 -11.77
CA VAL A 126 13.14 0.21 -11.96
C VAL A 126 12.94 -0.59 -13.25
N ALA A 127 13.59 -0.18 -14.35
CA ALA A 127 13.49 -0.91 -15.62
C ALA A 127 14.02 -2.36 -15.51
N ARG A 128 15.08 -2.58 -14.70
CA ARG A 128 15.66 -3.92 -14.46
C ARG A 128 14.87 -4.75 -13.45
N SER A 129 14.11 -4.12 -12.56
CA SER A 129 13.43 -4.81 -11.46
C SER A 129 12.20 -5.61 -11.89
N GLY A 130 11.68 -5.37 -13.10
CA GLY A 130 10.41 -5.96 -13.55
C GLY A 130 9.17 -5.37 -12.86
N GLU A 131 9.31 -4.22 -12.18
CA GLU A 131 8.20 -3.59 -11.45
C GLU A 131 7.37 -2.63 -12.32
N ILE A 132 7.76 -2.40 -13.58
CA ILE A 132 6.92 -1.69 -14.56
C ILE A 132 5.72 -2.59 -14.89
N GLY A 133 4.52 -2.03 -14.81
CA GLY A 133 3.25 -2.78 -14.91
C GLY A 133 2.78 -3.42 -13.59
N ARG A 134 3.56 -3.31 -12.50
CA ARG A 134 3.23 -3.83 -11.17
C ARG A 134 3.20 -2.74 -10.10
N LEU A 135 4.36 -2.17 -9.75
CA LEU A 135 4.49 -1.05 -8.82
C LEU A 135 4.67 0.29 -9.52
N VAL A 136 5.08 0.29 -10.77
CA VAL A 136 5.19 1.49 -11.61
C VAL A 136 4.30 1.30 -12.83
N ALA A 137 3.51 2.33 -13.16
CA ALA A 137 2.63 2.30 -14.32
C ALA A 137 3.42 2.23 -15.63
N ASN A 138 2.86 1.60 -16.66
CA ASN A 138 3.52 1.43 -17.96
C ASN A 138 3.82 2.76 -18.66
N ASP A 139 3.01 3.78 -18.40
CA ASP A 139 3.19 5.14 -18.91
C ASP A 139 4.18 5.98 -18.07
N LEU A 140 4.74 5.39 -17.02
CA LEU A 140 5.63 6.04 -16.06
C LEU A 140 5.02 7.31 -15.41
N LYS A 141 3.69 7.36 -15.29
CA LYS A 141 2.96 8.49 -14.70
C LYS A 141 2.46 8.21 -13.28
N ALA A 142 2.60 7.00 -12.79
CA ALA A 142 2.17 6.65 -11.45
C ALA A 142 3.06 5.58 -10.81
N ALA A 143 3.08 5.54 -9.49
CA ALA A 143 3.64 4.42 -8.73
C ALA A 143 2.70 4.03 -7.59
N LEU A 144 2.77 2.76 -7.21
CA LEU A 144 1.89 2.11 -6.27
C LEU A 144 2.61 1.79 -4.96
N VAL A 145 1.97 2.10 -3.84
CA VAL A 145 2.29 1.54 -2.54
C VAL A 145 1.24 0.48 -2.22
N ARG A 146 1.66 -0.77 -2.14
CA ARG A 146 0.84 -1.92 -1.79
C ARG A 146 1.14 -2.32 -0.36
N ALA A 147 0.11 -2.51 0.46
CA ALA A 147 0.27 -3.02 1.81
C ALA A 147 -0.85 -4.00 2.15
N ASP A 148 -0.53 -5.01 2.94
CA ASP A 148 -1.52 -5.91 3.52
C ASP A 148 -1.83 -5.46 4.96
N LEU A 149 -3.11 -5.56 5.35
CA LEU A 149 -3.56 -5.24 6.70
C LEU A 149 -3.60 -6.51 7.56
N LEU A 150 -3.27 -6.35 8.82
CA LEU A 150 -3.46 -7.38 9.85
C LEU A 150 -4.95 -7.50 10.19
N GLU A 151 -5.41 -8.69 10.51
CA GLU A 151 -6.79 -8.90 11.00
C GLU A 151 -6.93 -8.48 12.48
N THR A 152 -5.82 -8.52 13.20
CA THR A 152 -5.76 -8.26 14.64
C THR A 152 -4.62 -7.28 14.90
N ASP A 153 -4.87 -6.28 15.70
CA ASP A 153 -3.84 -5.36 16.18
C ASP A 153 -2.89 -6.11 17.14
N PRO A 154 -1.60 -6.23 16.80
CA PRO A 154 -0.64 -6.96 17.63
C PRO A 154 -0.44 -6.36 19.02
N SER A 155 -0.71 -5.07 19.20
CA SER A 155 -0.51 -4.36 20.47
C SER A 155 -1.65 -4.60 21.46
N SER A 156 -2.88 -4.71 20.96
CA SER A 156 -4.08 -4.83 21.80
C SER A 156 -4.72 -6.22 21.75
N GLY A 157 -4.34 -7.08 20.79
CA GLY A 157 -4.97 -8.38 20.55
C GLY A 157 -6.41 -8.29 20.05
N LYS A 158 -6.93 -7.08 19.78
CA LYS A 158 -8.27 -6.84 19.28
C LYS A 158 -8.30 -6.89 17.76
N LYS A 159 -9.51 -7.11 17.20
CA LYS A 159 -9.71 -6.94 15.75
C LYS A 159 -9.35 -5.55 15.31
N LEU A 160 -8.76 -5.44 14.13
CA LEU A 160 -8.39 -4.17 13.53
C LEU A 160 -9.63 -3.29 13.34
N ASP A 161 -9.52 -2.03 13.75
CA ASP A 161 -10.54 -1.02 13.46
C ASP A 161 -10.29 -0.44 12.05
N TYR A 162 -11.06 -0.94 11.09
CA TYR A 162 -10.96 -0.49 9.69
C TYR A 162 -11.38 0.98 9.51
N ALA A 163 -12.24 1.52 10.39
CA ALA A 163 -12.61 2.94 10.32
C ALA A 163 -11.43 3.83 10.71
N GLU A 164 -10.64 3.44 11.70
CA GLU A 164 -9.42 4.15 12.07
C GLU A 164 -8.38 4.09 10.96
N VAL A 165 -8.17 2.90 10.36
CA VAL A 165 -7.27 2.75 9.20
C VAL A 165 -7.73 3.61 8.03
N SER A 166 -9.02 3.60 7.70
CA SER A 166 -9.60 4.44 6.65
C SER A 166 -9.34 5.92 6.89
N LYS A 167 -9.56 6.40 8.12
CA LYS A 167 -9.26 7.78 8.50
C LYS A 167 -7.79 8.15 8.29
N LYS A 168 -6.87 7.26 8.69
CA LYS A 168 -5.43 7.46 8.47
C LYS A 168 -5.05 7.51 6.99
N LEU A 169 -5.65 6.67 6.17
CA LEU A 169 -5.44 6.69 4.72
C LEU A 169 -5.96 7.99 4.09
N GLU A 170 -7.11 8.51 4.56
CA GLU A 170 -7.61 9.81 4.10
C GLU A 170 -6.71 10.98 4.54
N GLU A 171 -6.13 10.93 5.73
CA GLU A 171 -5.12 11.89 6.18
C GLU A 171 -3.88 11.87 5.27
N ILE A 172 -3.40 10.68 4.88
CA ILE A 172 -2.30 10.50 3.93
C ILE A 172 -2.68 11.10 2.56
N ARG A 173 -3.88 10.79 2.06
CA ARG A 173 -4.36 11.35 0.80
C ARG A 173 -4.37 12.87 0.83
N ALA A 174 -4.94 13.47 1.87
CA ALA A 174 -5.01 14.92 2.00
C ALA A 174 -3.63 15.57 2.10
N LYS A 175 -2.68 14.91 2.79
CA LYS A 175 -1.32 15.42 3.01
C LYS A 175 -0.49 15.49 1.72
N TYR A 176 -0.64 14.53 0.81
CA TYR A 176 0.20 14.40 -0.38
C TYR A 176 -0.47 14.79 -1.69
N THR A 177 -1.79 15.01 -1.70
CA THR A 177 -2.47 15.54 -2.89
C THR A 177 -2.09 17.00 -3.14
N SER A 178 -1.77 17.31 -4.39
CA SER A 178 -1.43 18.67 -4.85
C SER A 178 -1.92 18.88 -6.28
N ASP A 179 -1.66 20.05 -6.86
CA ASP A 179 -1.97 20.33 -8.26
C ASP A 179 -1.31 19.33 -9.23
N LYS A 180 -0.11 18.83 -8.85
CA LYS A 180 0.67 17.89 -9.67
C LYS A 180 0.59 16.44 -9.22
N ILE A 181 0.11 16.17 -8.01
CA ILE A 181 0.06 14.82 -7.43
C ILE A 181 -1.37 14.49 -7.06
N GLU A 182 -1.85 13.36 -7.56
CA GLU A 182 -3.14 12.77 -7.24
C GLU A 182 -2.94 11.47 -6.48
N ILE A 183 -3.67 11.30 -5.37
CA ILE A 183 -3.63 10.07 -4.55
C ILE A 183 -4.97 9.34 -4.67
N ASN A 184 -4.92 8.12 -5.17
CA ASN A 184 -6.07 7.22 -5.26
C ASN A 184 -5.83 6.01 -4.36
N ILE A 185 -6.81 5.70 -3.50
CA ILE A 185 -6.71 4.60 -2.54
C ILE A 185 -7.81 3.59 -2.82
N ILE A 186 -7.42 2.31 -2.90
CA ILE A 186 -8.30 1.18 -3.15
C ILE A 186 -8.03 0.12 -2.07
N GLY A 187 -9.09 -0.50 -1.56
CA GLY A 187 -9.02 -1.58 -0.58
C GLY A 187 -10.24 -1.66 0.31
N PHE A 188 -10.36 -2.73 1.10
CA PHE A 188 -11.50 -2.94 1.99
C PHE A 188 -11.54 -2.00 3.21
N ALA A 189 -10.44 -1.34 3.53
CA ALA A 189 -10.35 -0.36 4.62
C ALA A 189 -10.78 1.05 4.21
N LYS A 190 -11.41 1.20 3.04
CA LYS A 190 -11.87 2.49 2.53
C LYS A 190 -13.39 2.58 2.54
#